data_469bffecacc5a5dc3abb64abdc70d96a
#
_entry.id   469bffecacc5a5dc3abb64abdc70d96a
#
_cell.length_a   1.000
_cell.length_b   1.000
_cell.length_c   1.000
_cell.angle_alpha   90.00
_cell.angle_beta   90.00
_cell.angle_gamma   90.00
#
_symmetry.space_group_name_H-M   'P 1'
#
loop_
_entity.id
_entity.type
_entity.pdbx_description
1 polymer ?
#
loop_
_entity_poly.entity_id
_entity_poly.type
_entity_poly.pdbx_seq_one_letter_code
_entity_poly.pdbx_strand_id
1 'polypeptide(L)'
;MKVIDLTLTISEEIPTFPGSPQPNFINWETLEKDGYNLELLFLSSHTGTHIDAPYHFLKNGQKIHQIMTRRLVTEAILIKIRKGANQSITKDDIQKFERKYGKIDDGSTVIFHTGWQKNLKKES
;
A
#
# COMPACT_ATOMS: atom_id res chain seq x y z
N MET A 1 -10.22 9.71 19.83
CA MET A 1 -9.35 9.50 18.64
C MET A 1 -10.21 8.90 17.53
N LYS A 2 -10.13 9.42 16.30
CA LYS A 2 -10.84 8.86 15.14
C LYS A 2 -9.82 8.05 14.32
N VAL A 3 -10.10 6.78 14.10
CA VAL A 3 -9.30 5.91 13.22
C VAL A 3 -10.04 5.77 11.88
N ILE A 4 -9.31 5.87 10.78
CA ILE A 4 -9.85 5.68 9.43
C ILE A 4 -9.01 4.60 8.77
N ASP A 5 -9.64 3.50 8.39
CA ASP A 5 -9.01 2.47 7.59
C ASP A 5 -9.06 2.88 6.10
N LEU A 6 -7.89 2.89 5.46
CA LEU A 6 -7.71 3.21 4.05
C LEU A 6 -7.16 2.01 3.25
N THR A 7 -7.15 0.82 3.87
CA THR A 7 -6.66 -0.39 3.20
C THR A 7 -7.69 -0.95 2.22
N LEU A 8 -7.19 -1.60 1.17
CA LEU A 8 -8.03 -2.42 0.30
C LEU A 8 -8.32 -3.75 0.99
N THR A 9 -9.55 -4.22 0.92
CA THR A 9 -9.90 -5.58 1.34
C THR A 9 -9.07 -6.59 0.55
N ILE A 10 -8.44 -7.53 1.22
CA ILE A 10 -7.71 -8.61 0.57
C ILE A 10 -8.73 -9.70 0.18
N SER A 11 -8.86 -9.94 -1.12
CA SER A 11 -9.72 -10.97 -1.69
C SER A 11 -9.04 -11.65 -2.88
N GLU A 12 -9.59 -12.72 -3.37
CA GLU A 12 -9.06 -13.41 -4.56
C GLU A 12 -9.19 -12.56 -5.84
N GLU A 13 -10.11 -11.58 -5.85
CA GLU A 13 -10.34 -10.64 -6.97
C GLU A 13 -9.61 -9.32 -6.81
N ILE A 14 -8.83 -9.12 -5.75
CA ILE A 14 -8.10 -7.86 -5.52
C ILE A 14 -7.22 -7.54 -6.75
N PRO A 15 -7.19 -6.28 -7.22
CA PRO A 15 -6.30 -5.91 -8.31
C PRO A 15 -4.83 -6.15 -7.95
N THR A 16 -4.14 -6.94 -8.75
CA THR A 16 -2.71 -7.21 -8.62
C THR A 16 -1.91 -6.47 -9.68
N PHE A 17 -0.60 -6.32 -9.44
CA PHE A 17 0.30 -5.80 -10.46
C PHE A 17 0.35 -6.77 -11.66
N PRO A 18 0.38 -6.27 -12.93
CA PRO A 18 0.45 -7.13 -14.10
C PRO A 18 1.61 -8.14 -14.02
N GLY A 19 1.28 -9.43 -14.11
CA GLY A 19 2.23 -10.54 -13.98
C GLY A 19 2.43 -11.07 -12.56
N SER A 20 1.87 -10.42 -11.54
CA SER A 20 1.84 -10.99 -10.18
C SER A 20 0.77 -12.08 -10.07
N PRO A 21 1.00 -13.11 -9.24
CA PRO A 21 -0.01 -14.12 -9.00
C PRO A 21 -1.22 -13.52 -8.29
N GLN A 22 -2.40 -14.01 -8.64
CA GLN A 22 -3.63 -13.68 -7.94
C GLN A 22 -3.63 -14.37 -6.57
N PRO A 23 -4.15 -13.74 -5.52
CA PRO A 23 -4.35 -14.43 -4.23
C PRO A 23 -5.22 -15.66 -4.40
N ASN A 24 -4.97 -16.66 -3.59
CA ASN A 24 -5.79 -17.85 -3.50
C ASN A 24 -5.96 -18.24 -2.03
N PHE A 25 -7.20 -18.48 -1.60
CA PHE A 25 -7.57 -18.79 -0.22
C PHE A 25 -8.15 -20.20 -0.18
N ILE A 26 -7.57 -21.05 0.61
CA ILE A 26 -7.96 -22.44 0.75
C ILE A 26 -8.48 -22.66 2.17
N ASN A 27 -9.73 -23.08 2.31
CA ASN A 27 -10.26 -23.56 3.59
C ASN A 27 -9.51 -24.84 3.97
N TRP A 28 -8.55 -24.74 4.87
CA TRP A 28 -7.72 -25.85 5.31
C TRP A 28 -8.43 -26.70 6.34
N GLU A 29 -9.06 -26.08 7.33
CA GLU A 29 -9.88 -26.69 8.35
C GLU A 29 -11.21 -25.96 8.49
N THR A 30 -12.25 -26.66 8.92
CA THR A 30 -13.59 -26.09 9.03
C THR A 30 -14.20 -26.36 10.40
N LEU A 31 -15.03 -25.43 10.86
CA LEU A 31 -15.70 -25.55 12.14
C LEU A 31 -16.48 -26.87 12.27
N GLU A 32 -17.08 -27.35 11.17
CA GLU A 32 -17.90 -28.56 11.16
C GLU A 32 -17.11 -29.85 11.37
N LYS A 33 -15.89 -29.93 10.81
CA LYS A 33 -15.05 -31.12 10.85
C LYS A 33 -14.03 -31.09 11.98
N ASP A 34 -13.43 -29.92 12.18
CA ASP A 34 -12.21 -29.74 12.95
C ASP A 34 -12.44 -28.93 14.23
N GLY A 35 -13.65 -28.35 14.39
CA GLY A 35 -14.03 -27.54 15.54
C GLY A 35 -13.52 -26.10 15.50
N TYR A 36 -12.86 -25.69 14.43
CA TYR A 36 -12.40 -24.32 14.15
C TYR A 36 -12.19 -24.11 12.65
N ASN A 37 -12.15 -22.84 12.23
CA ASN A 37 -11.87 -22.50 10.86
C ASN A 37 -10.40 -22.08 10.72
N LEU A 38 -9.72 -22.57 9.69
CA LEU A 38 -8.37 -22.21 9.30
C LEU A 38 -8.28 -22.07 7.78
N GLU A 39 -7.75 -20.96 7.33
CA GLU A 39 -7.49 -20.72 5.91
C GLU A 39 -5.98 -20.72 5.63
N LEU A 40 -5.60 -21.32 4.52
CA LEU A 40 -4.26 -21.22 3.96
C LEU A 40 -4.27 -20.15 2.86
N LEU A 41 -3.43 -19.14 3.02
CA LEU A 41 -3.36 -18.00 2.10
C LEU A 41 -2.13 -18.06 1.23
N PHE A 42 -2.32 -18.02 -0.09
CA PHE A 42 -1.27 -17.83 -1.07
C PHE A 42 -1.40 -16.44 -1.68
N LEU A 43 -0.48 -15.55 -1.36
CA LEU A 43 -0.48 -14.19 -1.92
C LEU A 43 0.95 -13.68 -2.11
N SER A 44 1.09 -12.77 -3.08
CA SER A 44 2.34 -12.04 -3.28
C SER A 44 2.58 -11.07 -2.12
N SER A 45 3.85 -10.81 -1.79
CA SER A 45 4.21 -9.71 -0.87
C SER A 45 3.77 -8.32 -1.36
N HIS A 46 3.38 -8.21 -2.63
CA HIS A 46 2.88 -6.99 -3.26
C HIS A 46 1.37 -7.05 -3.52
N THR A 47 0.62 -7.68 -2.62
CA THR A 47 -0.85 -7.77 -2.71
C THR A 47 -1.51 -6.64 -1.92
N GLY A 48 -2.48 -5.95 -2.53
CA GLY A 48 -3.30 -4.94 -1.87
C GLY A 48 -2.52 -3.74 -1.33
N THR A 49 -2.95 -3.21 -0.20
CA THR A 49 -2.27 -2.11 0.48
C THR A 49 -1.10 -2.65 1.28
N HIS A 50 0.13 -2.36 0.86
CA HIS A 50 1.34 -2.93 1.43
C HIS A 50 2.49 -1.93 1.48
N ILE A 51 3.59 -2.33 2.09
CA ILE A 51 4.82 -1.56 2.20
C ILE A 51 5.91 -2.25 1.37
N ASP A 52 6.57 -1.48 0.52
CA ASP A 52 7.78 -1.90 -0.17
C ASP A 52 9.01 -1.59 0.69
N ALA A 53 9.77 -2.62 1.01
CA ALA A 53 11.07 -2.42 1.64
C ALA A 53 12.11 -2.01 0.59
N PRO A 54 13.16 -1.24 0.95
CA PRO A 54 14.26 -0.91 0.04
C PRO A 54 14.89 -2.13 -0.65
N TYR A 55 14.86 -3.29 0.00
CA TYR A 55 15.33 -4.56 -0.56
C TYR A 55 14.60 -4.96 -1.85
N HIS A 56 13.39 -4.45 -2.09
CA HIS A 56 12.64 -4.76 -3.31
C HIS A 56 13.42 -4.35 -4.58
N PHE A 57 14.14 -3.24 -4.55
CA PHE A 57 14.93 -2.74 -5.68
C PHE A 57 16.44 -2.71 -5.45
N LEU A 58 16.90 -2.86 -4.21
CA LEU A 58 18.30 -2.72 -3.84
C LEU A 58 18.83 -4.03 -3.24
N LYS A 59 19.82 -4.65 -3.85
CA LYS A 59 20.42 -5.93 -3.42
C LYS A 59 20.78 -5.95 -1.92
N ASN A 60 21.28 -4.85 -1.39
CA ASN A 60 21.67 -4.69 0.02
C ASN A 60 20.69 -3.76 0.76
N GLY A 61 19.48 -3.58 0.23
CA GLY A 61 18.47 -2.75 0.85
C GLY A 61 17.94 -3.35 2.15
N GLN A 62 17.42 -2.49 3.00
CA GLN A 62 16.76 -2.89 4.25
C GLN A 62 15.53 -3.74 3.97
N LYS A 63 15.39 -4.89 4.64
CA LYS A 63 14.22 -5.76 4.56
C LYS A 63 13.11 -5.26 5.49
N ILE A 64 11.87 -5.70 5.26
CA ILE A 64 10.69 -5.21 6.01
C ILE A 64 10.85 -5.38 7.53
N HIS A 65 11.36 -6.50 8.01
CA HIS A 65 11.56 -6.78 9.43
C HIS A 65 12.66 -5.90 10.08
N GLN A 66 13.46 -5.22 9.29
CA GLN A 66 14.51 -4.30 9.76
C GLN A 66 14.01 -2.85 9.84
N ILE A 67 12.82 -2.57 9.31
CA ILE A 67 12.22 -1.24 9.39
C ILE A 67 11.63 -1.06 10.78
N MET A 68 12.13 -0.06 11.50
CA MET A 68 11.61 0.25 12.84
C MET A 68 10.15 0.70 12.77
N THR A 69 9.27 0.08 13.53
CA THR A 69 7.81 0.35 13.54
C THR A 69 7.48 1.81 13.84
N ARG A 70 8.29 2.51 14.65
CA ARG A 70 8.12 3.95 14.90
C ARG A 70 8.17 4.81 13.64
N ARG A 71 8.80 4.33 12.55
CA ARG A 71 8.83 5.02 11.26
C ARG A 71 7.54 4.86 10.46
N LEU A 72 6.65 4.00 10.91
CA LEU A 72 5.35 3.73 10.27
C LEU A 72 4.21 4.52 10.94
N VAL A 73 4.51 5.24 12.01
CA VAL A 73 3.55 6.10 12.73
C VAL A 73 4.11 7.51 12.73
N THR A 74 3.62 8.34 11.82
CA THR A 74 4.16 9.68 11.57
C THR A 74 3.03 10.65 11.26
N GLU A 75 3.32 11.92 11.33
CA GLU A 75 2.45 12.94 10.73
C GLU A 75 2.44 12.77 9.22
N ALA A 76 1.30 13.04 8.60
CA ALA A 76 1.11 12.85 7.17
C ALA A 76 0.72 14.16 6.46
N ILE A 77 1.36 14.40 5.32
CA ILE A 77 1.08 15.53 4.45
C ILE A 77 0.43 15.02 3.17
N LEU A 78 -0.78 15.52 2.86
CA LEU A 78 -1.51 15.14 1.67
C LEU A 78 -1.21 16.10 0.50
N ILE A 79 -0.58 15.57 -0.53
CA ILE A 79 -0.35 16.28 -1.80
C ILE A 79 -1.37 15.79 -2.83
N LYS A 80 -2.30 16.69 -3.19
CA LYS A 80 -3.23 16.41 -4.30
C LYS A 80 -2.54 16.70 -5.62
N ILE A 81 -2.23 15.65 -6.37
CA ILE A 81 -1.56 15.76 -7.65
C ILE A 81 -2.23 14.81 -8.65
N ARG A 82 -2.70 15.36 -9.76
CA ARG A 82 -3.28 14.57 -10.84
C ARG A 82 -2.22 14.28 -11.89
N LYS A 83 -2.05 13.01 -12.21
CA LYS A 83 -1.17 12.52 -13.25
C LYS A 83 -1.95 11.63 -14.21
N GLY A 84 -1.62 11.69 -15.48
CA GLY A 84 -2.13 10.77 -16.49
C GLY A 84 -1.48 9.39 -16.39
N ALA A 85 -1.95 8.47 -17.22
CA ALA A 85 -1.31 7.17 -17.36
C ALA A 85 0.18 7.32 -17.73
N ASN A 86 1.02 6.49 -17.13
CA ASN A 86 2.48 6.47 -17.36
C ASN A 86 3.22 7.79 -17.01
N GLN A 87 2.61 8.67 -16.22
CA GLN A 87 3.28 9.86 -15.72
C GLN A 87 3.77 9.65 -14.30
N SER A 88 5.04 10.00 -14.05
CA SER A 88 5.64 9.92 -12.73
C SER A 88 5.42 11.20 -11.92
N ILE A 89 5.38 11.06 -10.60
CA ILE A 89 5.52 12.16 -9.66
C ILE A 89 6.99 12.52 -9.60
N THR A 90 7.32 13.78 -9.81
CA THR A 90 8.70 14.25 -9.92
C THR A 90 9.11 15.11 -8.72
N LYS A 91 10.40 15.32 -8.55
CA LYS A 91 10.93 16.26 -7.56
C LYS A 91 10.34 17.67 -7.72
N ASP A 92 10.14 18.11 -8.96
CA ASP A 92 9.55 19.43 -9.24
C ASP A 92 8.10 19.55 -8.76
N ASP A 93 7.33 18.47 -8.83
CA ASP A 93 5.97 18.45 -8.28
C ASP A 93 6.00 18.68 -6.76
N ILE A 94 6.91 18.05 -6.05
CA ILE A 94 7.07 18.22 -4.59
C ILE A 94 7.55 19.65 -4.29
N GLN A 95 8.53 20.15 -5.01
CA GLN A 95 9.03 21.51 -4.84
C GLN A 95 7.96 22.59 -5.12
N LYS A 96 7.07 22.36 -6.09
CA LYS A 96 5.92 23.25 -6.33
C LYS A 96 4.98 23.28 -5.11
N PHE A 97 4.74 22.14 -4.51
CA PHE A 97 3.95 22.07 -3.27
C PHE A 97 4.64 22.83 -2.14
N GLU A 98 5.93 22.59 -1.90
CA GLU A 98 6.69 23.24 -0.84
C GLU A 98 6.76 24.76 -1.00
N ARG A 99 6.92 25.26 -2.24
CA ARG A 99 6.88 26.72 -2.52
C ARG A 99 5.55 27.36 -2.13
N LYS A 100 4.47 26.61 -2.20
CA LYS A 100 3.13 27.14 -1.91
C LYS A 100 2.70 26.99 -0.45
N TYR A 101 3.10 25.91 0.19
CA TYR A 101 2.55 25.51 1.49
C TYR A 101 3.60 25.41 2.61
N GLY A 102 4.85 25.60 2.30
CA GLY A 102 5.97 25.42 3.22
C GLY A 102 6.70 24.09 3.01
N LYS A 103 7.89 24.00 3.56
CA LYS A 103 8.71 22.78 3.49
C LYS A 103 8.05 21.61 4.22
N ILE A 104 8.28 20.44 3.69
CA ILE A 104 7.91 19.16 4.31
C ILE A 104 8.94 18.84 5.39
N ASP A 105 8.50 18.61 6.61
CA ASP A 105 9.37 18.28 7.73
C ASP A 105 9.98 16.88 7.58
N ASP A 106 11.22 16.73 8.02
CA ASP A 106 11.91 15.45 8.02
C ASP A 106 11.15 14.43 8.88
N GLY A 107 10.99 13.23 8.35
CA GLY A 107 10.29 12.15 9.02
C GLY A 107 8.77 12.12 8.79
N SER A 108 8.21 13.11 8.10
CA SER A 108 6.80 13.09 7.71
C SER A 108 6.52 12.04 6.64
N THR A 109 5.31 11.48 6.66
CA THR A 109 4.78 10.67 5.56
C THR A 109 4.13 11.57 4.52
N VAL A 110 4.49 11.40 3.25
CA VAL A 110 3.86 12.11 2.15
C VAL A 110 2.85 11.21 1.44
N ILE A 111 1.59 11.62 1.43
CA ILE A 111 0.51 10.90 0.74
C ILE A 111 0.23 11.61 -0.59
N PHE A 112 0.43 10.91 -1.69
CA PHE A 112 0.10 11.41 -3.02
C PHE A 112 -1.32 11.00 -3.42
N HIS A 113 -2.25 11.95 -3.38
CA HIS A 113 -3.62 11.72 -3.86
C HIS A 113 -3.69 11.98 -5.37
N THR A 114 -3.46 10.95 -6.15
CA THR A 114 -3.43 11.03 -7.63
C THR A 114 -4.81 10.99 -8.28
N GLY A 115 -5.81 10.48 -7.58
CA GLY A 115 -7.15 10.25 -8.11
C GLY A 115 -7.32 8.89 -8.82
N TRP A 116 -6.31 8.02 -8.77
CA TRP A 116 -6.34 6.71 -9.41
C TRP A 116 -7.28 5.70 -8.73
N GLN A 117 -7.67 5.91 -7.47
CA GLN A 117 -8.61 5.05 -6.74
C GLN A 117 -9.95 4.83 -7.49
N LYS A 118 -10.36 5.77 -8.34
CA LYS A 118 -11.55 5.62 -9.16
C LYS A 118 -11.41 4.60 -10.29
N ASN A 119 -10.18 4.17 -10.60
CA ASN A 119 -9.89 3.13 -11.59
C ASN A 119 -9.86 1.73 -10.96
N LEU A 120 -9.89 1.63 -9.63
CA LEU A 120 -10.13 0.37 -8.94
C LEU A 120 -11.58 -0.03 -9.22
N LYS A 121 -11.80 -1.30 -9.57
CA LYS A 121 -13.16 -1.84 -9.69
C LYS A 121 -13.84 -1.62 -8.34
N LYS A 122 -15.07 -1.08 -8.35
CA LYS A 122 -15.90 -1.09 -7.15
C LYS A 122 -16.18 -2.54 -6.82
N GLU A 123 -15.88 -2.93 -5.59
CA GLU A 123 -16.41 -4.17 -5.03
C GLU A 123 -17.93 -4.11 -5.15
N SER A 124 -18.52 -5.07 -5.83
CA SER A 124 -19.97 -5.19 -6.06
C SER A 124 -20.61 -5.78 -4.81
#